data_9a30275cceb34bd64479f166ed8d16df
#
_entry.id   9a30275cceb34bd64479f166ed8d16df
#
_cell.length_a   1.000
_cell.length_b   1.000
_cell.length_c   1.000
_cell.angle_alpha   90.00
_cell.angle_beta   90.00
_cell.angle_gamma   90.00
#
_symmetry.space_group_name_H-M   'P 1'
#
loop_
_entity.id
_entity.type
_entity.pdbx_description
1 polymer ?
#
loop_
_entity_poly.entity_id
_entity_poly.type
_entity_poly.pdbx_seq_one_letter_code
_entity_poly.pdbx_strand_id
1 'polypeptide(L)'
;MNDKLNLLTKMDRTIIVAEAGVNHNGDPDLAFQLIDIAVEAGVDVVKFQTFNAEDIVTKSATKVDYQKKTIDDSESQYSMLKRLELDCETYYKLISYCKEQEIEFLSTAFDFKSLNFLVNDLGLKILKISSSEITNGPLL
;
A
#
# COMPACT_ATOMS: atom_id res chain seq x y z
N MET A 1 23.27 -4.78 8.59
CA MET A 1 22.22 -5.70 8.05
C MET A 1 21.16 -5.76 9.13
N ASN A 2 20.10 -4.97 8.99
CA ASN A 2 19.15 -4.74 10.08
C ASN A 2 18.28 -5.97 10.35
N ASP A 3 18.35 -6.47 11.57
CA ASP A 3 17.61 -7.61 12.11
C ASP A 3 16.07 -7.37 12.25
N LYS A 4 15.54 -6.33 11.64
CA LYS A 4 14.09 -5.99 11.74
C LYS A 4 13.17 -7.00 11.02
N LEU A 5 13.69 -7.80 10.07
CA LEU A 5 12.95 -8.94 9.48
C LEU A 5 12.59 -9.99 10.56
N ASN A 6 13.30 -9.98 11.67
CA ASN A 6 13.00 -10.77 12.86
C ASN A 6 11.78 -10.28 13.65
N LEU A 7 11.28 -9.04 13.39
CA LEU A 7 10.14 -8.51 14.12
C LEU A 7 8.89 -9.39 13.95
N LEU A 8 8.56 -9.76 12.71
CA LEU A 8 7.35 -10.55 12.41
C LEU A 8 7.46 -12.03 12.78
N THR A 9 8.68 -12.55 12.95
CA THR A 9 8.93 -13.98 13.19
C THR A 9 9.39 -14.33 14.60
N LYS A 10 9.76 -13.33 15.41
CA LYS A 10 10.35 -13.55 16.76
C LYS A 10 9.60 -12.89 17.91
N MET A 11 8.42 -12.31 17.67
CA MET A 11 7.71 -11.59 18.72
C MET A 11 6.73 -12.51 19.45
N ASP A 12 6.86 -12.55 20.78
CA ASP A 12 5.91 -13.20 21.70
C ASP A 12 4.64 -12.34 21.93
N ARG A 13 4.36 -11.36 21.03
CA ARG A 13 3.24 -10.46 21.11
C ARG A 13 2.54 -10.24 19.78
N THR A 14 1.31 -9.78 19.81
CA THR A 14 0.57 -9.36 18.63
C THR A 14 1.24 -8.16 17.97
N ILE A 15 1.42 -8.21 16.64
CA ILE A 15 1.89 -7.10 15.81
C ILE A 15 0.69 -6.29 15.36
N ILE A 16 0.75 -4.99 15.55
CA ILE A 16 -0.30 -4.05 15.16
C ILE A 16 0.09 -3.39 13.83
N VAL A 17 -0.79 -3.51 12.84
CA VAL A 17 -0.60 -2.94 11.50
C VAL A 17 -1.62 -1.83 11.28
N ALA A 18 -1.16 -0.59 11.11
CA ALA A 18 -2.01 0.52 10.69
C ALA A 18 -2.25 0.43 9.17
N GLU A 19 -3.50 0.42 8.76
CA GLU A 19 -3.90 0.43 7.35
C GLU A 19 -3.98 1.85 6.82
N ALA A 20 -2.90 2.39 6.27
CA ALA A 20 -2.91 3.65 5.53
C ALA A 20 -3.66 3.48 4.19
N GLY A 21 -3.47 2.33 3.53
CA GLY A 21 -4.17 1.97 2.31
C GLY A 21 -3.95 3.00 1.20
N VAL A 22 -5.05 3.57 0.71
CA VAL A 22 -5.08 4.68 -0.27
C VAL A 22 -5.66 5.97 0.34
N ASN A 23 -5.72 6.08 1.66
CA ASN A 23 -6.30 7.24 2.36
C ASN A 23 -5.51 8.54 2.17
N HIS A 24 -4.30 8.45 1.59
CA HIS A 24 -3.53 9.60 1.11
C HIS A 24 -4.16 10.30 -0.11
N ASN A 25 -5.16 9.70 -0.78
CA ASN A 25 -5.87 10.27 -1.93
C ASN A 25 -4.95 10.69 -3.10
N GLY A 26 -3.79 10.04 -3.27
CA GLY A 26 -2.77 10.38 -4.27
C GLY A 26 -1.88 11.56 -3.88
N ASP A 27 -2.02 12.08 -2.67
CA ASP A 27 -1.24 13.20 -2.14
C ASP A 27 -0.06 12.65 -1.29
N PRO A 28 1.21 12.90 -1.70
CA PRO A 28 2.37 12.49 -0.94
C PRO A 28 2.43 13.06 0.48
N ASP A 29 2.02 14.31 0.69
CA ASP A 29 2.07 14.94 2.00
C ASP A 29 1.10 14.27 2.97
N LEU A 30 -0.08 13.87 2.49
CA LEU A 30 -1.01 13.07 3.28
C LEU A 30 -0.45 11.67 3.57
N ALA A 31 0.31 11.08 2.65
CA ALA A 31 0.95 9.78 2.89
C ALA A 31 1.97 9.85 4.03
N PHE A 32 2.77 10.92 4.12
CA PHE A 32 3.67 11.16 5.26
C PHE A 32 2.89 11.37 6.56
N GLN A 33 1.83 12.15 6.55
CA GLN A 33 0.98 12.37 7.74
C GLN A 33 0.37 11.06 8.26
N LEU A 34 0.00 10.13 7.38
CA LEU A 34 -0.49 8.80 7.78
C LEU A 34 0.59 7.98 8.48
N ILE A 35 1.86 8.14 8.11
CA ILE A 35 2.99 7.54 8.82
C ILE A 35 3.13 8.17 10.21
N ASP A 36 3.09 9.51 10.32
CA ASP A 36 3.18 10.22 11.60
C ASP A 36 2.10 9.76 12.58
N ILE A 37 0.85 9.65 12.11
CA ILE A 37 -0.28 9.16 12.90
C ILE A 37 -0.06 7.71 13.35
N ALA A 38 0.49 6.86 12.48
CA ALA A 38 0.79 5.48 12.81
C ALA A 38 1.89 5.38 13.88
N VAL A 39 2.91 6.23 13.78
CA VAL A 39 4.00 6.35 14.79
C VAL A 39 3.44 6.83 16.13
N GLU A 40 2.63 7.90 16.13
CA GLU A 40 2.00 8.44 17.34
C GLU A 40 1.09 7.41 18.01
N ALA A 41 0.39 6.60 17.23
CA ALA A 41 -0.44 5.50 17.73
C ALA A 41 0.37 4.32 18.30
N GLY A 42 1.70 4.31 18.12
CA GLY A 42 2.58 3.27 18.65
C GLY A 42 2.41 1.91 17.97
N VAL A 43 1.99 1.88 16.71
CA VAL A 43 1.86 0.63 15.96
C VAL A 43 3.22 0.15 15.41
N ASP A 44 3.29 -1.14 15.06
CA ASP A 44 4.54 -1.75 14.59
C ASP A 44 4.79 -1.52 13.11
N VAL A 45 3.72 -1.47 12.33
CA VAL A 45 3.75 -1.46 10.86
C VAL A 45 2.74 -0.48 10.32
N VAL A 46 3.11 0.29 9.29
CA VAL A 46 2.19 1.05 8.45
C VAL A 46 2.07 0.37 7.09
N LYS A 47 0.82 0.11 6.62
CA LYS A 47 0.58 -0.62 5.39
C LYS A 47 -0.13 0.26 4.34
N PHE A 48 0.50 0.35 3.16
CA PHE A 48 0.00 1.01 1.97
C PHE A 48 -0.53 0.00 0.93
N GLN A 49 -1.02 0.51 -0.20
CA GLN A 49 -1.41 -0.24 -1.37
C GLN A 49 -0.63 0.28 -2.58
N THR A 50 -0.08 -0.63 -3.38
CA THR A 50 0.70 -0.30 -4.57
C THR A 50 0.06 -0.96 -5.77
N PHE A 51 -0.32 -0.16 -6.74
CA PHE A 51 -0.97 -0.63 -7.96
C PHE A 51 -0.77 0.34 -9.11
N ASN A 52 -0.94 -0.18 -10.32
CA ASN A 52 -1.08 0.61 -11.54
C ASN A 52 -2.53 0.43 -12.05
N ALA A 53 -3.31 1.49 -12.11
CA ALA A 53 -4.72 1.43 -12.50
C ALA A 53 -4.92 0.80 -13.89
N GLU A 54 -3.95 0.98 -14.80
CA GLU A 54 -4.00 0.38 -16.15
C GLU A 54 -3.91 -1.15 -16.14
N ASP A 55 -3.27 -1.72 -15.12
CA ASP A 55 -3.05 -3.16 -14.99
C ASP A 55 -4.14 -3.87 -14.17
N ILE A 56 -4.97 -3.14 -13.42
CA ILE A 56 -5.98 -3.74 -12.52
C ILE A 56 -7.43 -3.51 -12.95
N VAL A 57 -7.72 -2.49 -13.75
CA VAL A 57 -9.08 -2.23 -14.26
C VAL A 57 -9.08 -1.79 -15.71
N THR A 58 -10.14 -2.12 -16.44
CA THR A 58 -10.37 -1.58 -17.77
C THR A 58 -10.89 -0.14 -17.70
N LYS A 59 -10.61 0.67 -18.74
CA LYS A 59 -11.08 2.07 -18.79
C LYS A 59 -12.61 2.21 -18.73
N SER A 60 -13.34 1.15 -19.10
CA SER A 60 -14.81 1.09 -19.09
C SER A 60 -15.39 0.46 -17.82
N ALA A 61 -14.56 0.09 -16.85
CA ALA A 61 -15.04 -0.53 -15.62
C ALA A 61 -15.92 0.46 -14.82
N THR A 62 -17.09 -0.04 -14.39
CA THR A 62 -18.00 0.72 -13.53
C THR A 62 -17.62 0.53 -12.06
N LYS A 63 -17.81 1.57 -11.25
CA LYS A 63 -17.60 1.48 -9.80
C LYS A 63 -18.52 0.42 -9.18
N VAL A 64 -18.01 -0.27 -8.16
CA VAL A 64 -18.83 -1.16 -7.32
C VAL A 64 -19.74 -0.36 -6.38
N ASP A 65 -20.84 -0.95 -5.94
CA ASP A 65 -21.92 -0.23 -5.27
C ASP A 65 -21.51 0.52 -3.98
N TYR A 66 -20.54 0.02 -3.22
CA TYR A 66 -20.07 0.72 -2.04
C TYR A 66 -19.25 1.99 -2.37
N GLN A 67 -18.59 2.02 -3.52
CA GLN A 67 -17.81 3.19 -3.99
C GLN A 67 -18.72 4.32 -4.48
N LYS A 68 -19.90 3.99 -5.02
CA LYS A 68 -20.90 4.96 -5.48
C LYS A 68 -21.48 5.82 -4.34
N LYS A 69 -21.42 5.34 -3.10
CA LYS A 69 -21.97 6.07 -1.94
C LYS A 69 -21.06 7.18 -1.42
N THR A 70 -19.78 7.16 -1.79
CA THR A 70 -18.74 8.04 -1.20
C THR A 70 -18.07 8.96 -2.22
N ILE A 71 -18.25 8.73 -3.52
CA ILE A 71 -17.54 9.43 -4.60
C ILE A 71 -18.55 9.77 -5.71
N ASP A 72 -18.33 10.90 -6.40
CA ASP A 72 -19.15 11.38 -7.51
C ASP A 72 -19.42 10.25 -8.54
N ASP A 73 -20.70 10.04 -8.83
CA ASP A 73 -21.21 8.98 -9.72
C ASP A 73 -20.71 9.11 -11.18
N SER A 74 -20.24 10.31 -11.56
CA SER A 74 -19.74 10.61 -12.92
C SER A 74 -18.32 10.09 -13.19
N GLU A 75 -17.51 9.83 -12.16
CA GLU A 75 -16.13 9.37 -12.30
C GLU A 75 -16.05 7.86 -12.53
N SER A 76 -15.30 7.40 -13.55
CA SER A 76 -15.06 5.97 -13.78
C SER A 76 -14.21 5.35 -12.67
N GLN A 77 -14.28 4.02 -12.47
CA GLN A 77 -13.40 3.30 -11.55
C GLN A 77 -11.92 3.50 -11.91
N TYR A 78 -11.60 3.48 -13.20
CA TYR A 78 -10.25 3.75 -13.69
C TYR A 78 -9.74 5.14 -13.26
N SER A 79 -10.53 6.20 -13.49
CA SER A 79 -10.11 7.57 -13.13
C SER A 79 -9.92 7.72 -11.63
N MET A 80 -10.80 7.12 -10.84
CA MET A 80 -10.68 7.09 -9.38
C MET A 80 -9.37 6.44 -8.94
N LEU A 81 -9.07 5.22 -9.45
CA LEU A 81 -7.84 4.51 -9.10
C LEU A 81 -6.61 5.26 -9.60
N LYS A 82 -6.64 5.82 -10.81
CA LYS A 82 -5.51 6.58 -11.37
C LYS A 82 -5.13 7.78 -10.48
N ARG A 83 -6.12 8.45 -9.92
CA ARG A 83 -5.90 9.57 -8.99
C ARG A 83 -5.31 9.13 -7.65
N LEU A 84 -5.49 7.88 -7.25
CA LEU A 84 -5.00 7.31 -6.00
C LEU A 84 -3.58 6.72 -6.11
N GLU A 85 -2.99 6.66 -7.30
CA GLU A 85 -1.63 6.19 -7.46
C GLU A 85 -0.63 7.16 -6.82
N LEU A 86 0.41 6.61 -6.24
CA LEU A 86 1.64 7.33 -5.89
C LEU A 86 2.74 6.95 -6.89
N ASP A 87 3.62 7.87 -7.20
CA ASP A 87 4.77 7.59 -8.04
C ASP A 87 5.88 6.82 -7.31
N CYS A 88 6.77 6.21 -8.07
CA CYS A 88 7.89 5.42 -7.53
C CYS A 88 8.79 6.24 -6.61
N GLU A 89 9.04 7.52 -6.94
CA GLU A 89 9.90 8.40 -6.13
C GLU A 89 9.30 8.61 -4.74
N THR A 90 7.99 8.79 -4.67
CA THR A 90 7.27 8.92 -3.40
C THR A 90 7.45 7.65 -2.54
N TYR A 91 7.35 6.46 -3.09
CA TYR A 91 7.58 5.22 -2.32
C TYR A 91 8.99 5.12 -1.74
N TYR A 92 10.01 5.51 -2.48
CA TYR A 92 11.38 5.57 -1.94
C TYR A 92 11.48 6.52 -0.74
N LYS A 93 10.83 7.69 -0.82
CA LYS A 93 10.79 8.67 0.26
C LYS A 93 10.01 8.15 1.47
N LEU A 94 8.84 7.51 1.27
CA LEU A 94 8.04 6.93 2.34
C LEU A 94 8.81 5.83 3.11
N ILE A 95 9.52 4.95 2.40
CA ILE A 95 10.35 3.92 3.05
C ILE A 95 11.49 4.53 3.84
N SER A 96 12.17 5.55 3.28
CA SER A 96 13.22 6.25 4.03
C SER A 96 12.66 6.88 5.28
N TYR A 97 11.53 7.55 5.18
CA TYR A 97 10.85 8.19 6.30
C TYR A 97 10.39 7.19 7.36
N CYS A 98 9.81 6.07 6.96
CA CYS A 98 9.47 4.99 7.90
C CYS A 98 10.69 4.49 8.68
N LYS A 99 11.85 4.38 8.03
CA LYS A 99 13.11 4.01 8.70
C LYS A 99 13.57 5.06 9.71
N GLU A 100 13.46 6.34 9.38
CA GLU A 100 13.78 7.45 10.26
C GLU A 100 12.85 7.49 11.48
N GLN A 101 11.56 7.19 11.27
CA GLN A 101 10.55 7.12 12.33
C GLN A 101 10.51 5.78 13.08
N GLU A 102 11.40 4.84 12.75
CA GLU A 102 11.50 3.50 13.35
C GLU A 102 10.23 2.62 13.25
N ILE A 103 9.34 2.90 12.27
CA ILE A 103 8.17 2.09 11.93
C ILE A 103 8.44 1.20 10.71
N GLU A 104 7.90 -0.01 10.67
CA GLU A 104 8.04 -0.91 9.51
C GLU A 104 7.08 -0.52 8.39
N PHE A 105 7.60 -0.45 7.15
CA PHE A 105 6.80 -0.22 5.95
C PHE A 105 6.32 -1.54 5.35
N LEU A 106 5.04 -1.65 5.05
CA LEU A 106 4.44 -2.78 4.36
C LEU A 106 3.59 -2.28 3.18
N SER A 107 3.48 -3.05 2.12
CA SER A 107 2.53 -2.76 1.05
C SER A 107 1.89 -4.02 0.47
N THR A 108 0.71 -3.84 -0.13
CA THR A 108 0.00 -4.84 -0.91
C THR A 108 0.16 -4.49 -2.38
N ALA A 109 0.72 -5.40 -3.19
CA ALA A 109 0.70 -5.30 -4.63
C ALA A 109 -0.60 -5.87 -5.21
N PHE A 110 -1.15 -5.22 -6.25
CA PHE A 110 -2.35 -5.68 -6.97
C PHE A 110 -2.07 -6.03 -8.43
N ASP A 111 -0.85 -5.87 -8.88
CA ASP A 111 -0.40 -6.20 -10.23
C ASP A 111 1.08 -6.62 -10.23
N PHE A 112 1.52 -7.24 -11.33
CA PHE A 112 2.88 -7.75 -11.47
C PHE A 112 3.95 -6.65 -11.46
N LYS A 113 3.69 -5.49 -12.05
CA LYS A 113 4.66 -4.38 -12.09
C LYS A 113 4.88 -3.86 -10.66
N SER A 114 3.78 -3.66 -9.93
CA SER A 114 3.81 -3.26 -8.53
C SER A 114 4.50 -4.29 -7.65
N LEU A 115 4.23 -5.58 -7.86
CA LEU A 115 4.92 -6.66 -7.14
C LEU A 115 6.43 -6.63 -7.40
N ASN A 116 6.83 -6.53 -8.68
CA ASN A 116 8.24 -6.46 -9.06
C ASN A 116 8.93 -5.24 -8.43
N PHE A 117 8.28 -4.07 -8.48
CA PHE A 117 8.77 -2.84 -7.87
C PHE A 117 8.97 -2.99 -6.35
N LEU A 118 7.99 -3.52 -5.62
CA LEU A 118 8.10 -3.72 -4.18
C LEU A 118 9.24 -4.68 -3.79
N VAL A 119 9.40 -5.78 -4.55
CA VAL A 119 10.38 -6.83 -4.21
C VAL A 119 11.78 -6.48 -4.71
N ASN A 120 11.92 -6.11 -5.98
CA ASN A 120 13.22 -5.99 -6.62
C ASN A 120 13.81 -4.58 -6.51
N ASP A 121 12.98 -3.53 -6.60
CA ASP A 121 13.47 -2.16 -6.56
C ASP A 121 13.49 -1.62 -5.13
N LEU A 122 12.41 -1.81 -4.36
CA LEU A 122 12.34 -1.39 -2.94
C LEU A 122 12.92 -2.40 -1.96
N GLY A 123 13.11 -3.65 -2.37
CA GLY A 123 13.74 -4.70 -1.58
C GLY A 123 12.91 -5.19 -0.40
N LEU A 124 11.57 -5.07 -0.47
CA LEU A 124 10.69 -5.58 0.57
C LEU A 124 10.80 -7.10 0.69
N LYS A 125 10.85 -7.61 1.91
CA LYS A 125 10.96 -9.04 2.22
C LYS A 125 9.64 -9.66 2.67
N ILE A 126 8.68 -8.81 3.02
CA ILE A 126 7.36 -9.21 3.48
C ILE A 126 6.34 -8.41 2.67
N LEU A 127 5.32 -9.10 2.22
CA LEU A 127 4.23 -8.55 1.44
C LEU A 127 2.90 -9.02 2.01
N LYS A 128 1.88 -8.20 1.87
CA LYS A 128 0.50 -8.61 2.14
C LYS A 128 -0.16 -9.00 0.82
N ILE A 129 -0.78 -10.17 0.80
CA ILE A 129 -1.60 -10.62 -0.35
C ILE A 129 -3.01 -10.08 -0.19
N SER A 130 -3.53 -9.42 -1.22
CA SER A 130 -4.93 -8.97 -1.26
C SER A 130 -5.88 -10.15 -1.30
N SER A 131 -7.07 -9.99 -0.72
CA SER A 131 -8.14 -10.99 -0.82
C SER A 131 -8.62 -11.19 -2.28
N SER A 132 -8.52 -10.17 -3.12
CA SER A 132 -8.80 -10.28 -4.56
C SER A 132 -7.78 -11.16 -5.30
N GLU A 133 -6.56 -11.23 -4.80
CA GLU A 133 -5.44 -11.92 -5.45
C GLU A 133 -5.18 -13.33 -4.90
N ILE A 134 -5.91 -13.78 -3.89
CA ILE A 134 -5.69 -15.09 -3.25
C ILE A 134 -5.92 -16.28 -4.20
N THR A 135 -6.63 -16.07 -5.30
CA THR A 135 -6.86 -17.05 -6.35
C THR A 135 -6.06 -16.78 -7.63
N ASN A 136 -5.27 -15.71 -7.66
CA ASN A 136 -4.40 -15.36 -8.78
C ASN A 136 -3.07 -16.13 -8.67
N GLY A 137 -3.12 -17.43 -9.03
CA GLY A 137 -1.96 -18.32 -8.94
C GLY A 137 -0.67 -17.76 -9.56
N PRO A 138 -0.71 -17.11 -10.74
CA PRO A 138 0.49 -16.50 -11.33
C PRO A 138 1.11 -15.38 -10.48
N LEU A 139 0.33 -14.66 -9.70
CA LEU A 139 0.84 -13.59 -8.82
C LEU A 139 1.45 -14.16 -7.52
N LEU A 140 0.93 -15.29 -7.04
CA LEU A 140 1.39 -15.97 -5.83
C LEU A 140 2.67 -16.78 -6.03
#